data_0d6846ed9bcc06684f35228473f03209
#
_entry.id   0d6846ed9bcc06684f35228473f03209
#
_cell.length_a   1.000
_cell.length_b   1.000
_cell.length_c   1.000
_cell.angle_alpha   90.00
_cell.angle_beta   90.00
_cell.angle_gamma   90.00
#
_symmetry.space_group_name_H-M   'P 1'
#
loop_
_entity.id
_entity.type
_entity.pdbx_description
1 polymer ?
#
loop_
_entity_poly.entity_id
_entity_poly.type
_entity_poly.pdbx_seq_one_letter_code
_entity_poly.pdbx_strand_id
1 'polypeptide(L)'
;DFIVKSPVRRIHKVKTAKVVKDTYTDEALELMRDNCTTARDLAMIDLLASSGMRVGELVTLNREDINFNERECVVVGKGNKERLVYFDARTKIHLQNYLAGRTDTEQALFVSLKAPHKRLQIGGVESRLREMGKRLDIPKVHPHKFRRTLATVAIDKGMPIEQLQQLLGHQRIDTTLKYAMVKQSN
;
A
#
# COMPACT_ATOMS: atom_id res chain seq x y z
N ASP A 1 -11.27 57.41 2.17
CA ASP A 1 -11.33 56.69 0.89
C ASP A 1 -11.28 55.17 1.16
N PHE A 2 -12.40 54.53 0.91
CA PHE A 2 -12.57 53.11 1.21
C PHE A 2 -12.06 52.24 0.04
N ILE A 3 -11.30 51.18 0.36
CA ILE A 3 -10.84 50.21 -0.63
C ILE A 3 -12.05 49.41 -1.15
N VAL A 4 -12.54 49.81 -2.30
CA VAL A 4 -13.76 49.22 -2.92
C VAL A 4 -13.52 47.84 -3.54
N LYS A 5 -12.30 47.36 -3.63
CA LYS A 5 -12.00 46.01 -4.19
C LYS A 5 -10.96 45.26 -3.33
N SER A 6 -11.39 44.11 -2.78
CA SER A 6 -10.51 43.22 -2.05
C SER A 6 -9.32 42.76 -2.93
N PRO A 7 -8.07 42.88 -2.49
CA PRO A 7 -6.88 42.45 -3.24
C PRO A 7 -6.86 40.91 -3.47
N VAL A 8 -7.62 40.15 -2.68
CA VAL A 8 -7.69 38.71 -2.75
C VAL A 8 -8.46 38.18 -4.00
N ARG A 9 -9.25 39.04 -4.67
CA ARG A 9 -9.99 38.66 -5.90
C ARG A 9 -9.09 38.35 -7.11
N ARG A 10 -7.80 38.65 -7.07
CA ARG A 10 -6.84 38.38 -8.16
C ARG A 10 -5.97 37.14 -7.95
N ILE A 11 -6.13 36.42 -6.84
CA ILE A 11 -5.42 35.18 -6.62
C ILE A 11 -6.19 34.05 -7.34
N HIS A 12 -5.92 33.89 -8.62
CA HIS A 12 -6.35 32.68 -9.31
C HIS A 12 -5.54 31.52 -8.74
N LYS A 13 -6.26 30.53 -8.20
CA LYS A 13 -5.68 29.25 -7.81
C LYS A 13 -4.95 28.70 -9.05
N VAL A 14 -3.62 28.71 -9.05
CA VAL A 14 -2.85 28.09 -10.11
C VAL A 14 -3.30 26.63 -10.18
N LYS A 15 -3.95 26.23 -11.28
CA LYS A 15 -4.25 24.83 -11.55
C LYS A 15 -2.88 24.16 -11.79
N THR A 16 -2.28 23.64 -10.73
CA THR A 16 -1.16 22.73 -10.89
C THR A 16 -1.64 21.57 -11.73
N ALA A 17 -0.99 21.32 -12.86
CA ALA A 17 -1.26 20.14 -13.67
C ALA A 17 -1.28 18.92 -12.75
N LYS A 18 -2.38 18.17 -12.74
CA LYS A 18 -2.48 16.95 -11.94
C LYS A 18 -1.49 15.95 -12.52
N VAL A 19 -0.34 15.82 -11.88
CA VAL A 19 0.64 14.80 -12.25
C VAL A 19 -0.02 13.44 -12.03
N VAL A 20 -0.24 12.72 -13.13
CA VAL A 20 -0.66 11.32 -13.09
C VAL A 20 0.46 10.53 -12.41
N LYS A 21 0.20 10.04 -11.22
CA LYS A 21 1.20 9.26 -10.49
C LYS A 21 1.18 7.84 -11.06
N ASP A 22 2.33 7.37 -11.51
CA ASP A 22 2.51 6.05 -12.13
C ASP A 22 2.15 4.89 -11.19
N THR A 23 1.72 3.78 -11.78
CA THR A 23 1.43 2.50 -11.14
C THR A 23 2.51 1.48 -11.48
N TYR A 24 2.48 0.31 -10.86
CA TYR A 24 3.29 -0.82 -11.33
C TYR A 24 2.58 -1.51 -12.49
N THR A 25 3.35 -1.99 -13.47
CA THR A 25 2.88 -2.98 -14.43
C THR A 25 2.87 -4.37 -13.79
N ASP A 26 2.16 -5.31 -14.38
CA ASP A 26 2.13 -6.69 -13.90
C ASP A 26 3.54 -7.31 -13.96
N GLU A 27 4.30 -7.02 -15.03
CA GLU A 27 5.68 -7.48 -15.19
C GLU A 27 6.60 -6.93 -14.08
N ALA A 28 6.45 -5.66 -13.70
CA ALA A 28 7.24 -5.06 -12.62
C ALA A 28 6.93 -5.72 -11.27
N LEU A 29 5.66 -6.10 -11.02
CA LEU A 29 5.27 -6.83 -9.81
C LEU A 29 5.86 -8.24 -9.80
N GLU A 30 5.78 -8.98 -10.90
CA GLU A 30 6.37 -10.32 -11.01
C GLU A 30 7.89 -10.26 -10.88
N LEU A 31 8.55 -9.29 -11.54
CA LEU A 31 9.99 -9.09 -11.41
C LEU A 31 10.42 -8.85 -9.96
N MET A 32 9.65 -8.06 -9.21
CA MET A 32 9.91 -7.85 -7.77
C MET A 32 9.75 -9.14 -6.97
N ARG A 33 8.72 -9.95 -7.25
CA ARG A 33 8.48 -11.25 -6.58
C ARG A 33 9.60 -12.24 -6.84
N ASP A 34 9.94 -12.44 -8.10
CA ASP A 34 10.97 -13.42 -8.53
C ASP A 34 12.36 -13.07 -7.99
N ASN A 35 12.60 -11.80 -7.70
CA ASN A 35 13.86 -11.31 -7.16
C ASN A 35 13.85 -11.06 -5.65
N CYS A 36 12.83 -11.51 -4.93
CA CYS A 36 12.87 -11.51 -3.47
C CYS A 36 13.90 -12.52 -2.97
N THR A 37 14.85 -12.05 -2.17
CA THR A 37 15.91 -12.88 -1.58
C THR A 37 15.50 -13.53 -0.26
N THR A 38 14.36 -13.13 0.31
CA THR A 38 13.85 -13.65 1.58
C THR A 38 12.34 -13.89 1.50
N ALA A 39 11.85 -14.92 2.20
CA ALA A 39 10.43 -15.19 2.32
C ALA A 39 9.66 -14.02 2.97
N ARG A 40 10.31 -13.28 3.89
CA ARG A 40 9.74 -12.06 4.48
C ARG A 40 9.40 -11.01 3.42
N ASP A 41 10.34 -10.70 2.56
CA ASP A 41 10.18 -9.63 1.57
C ASP A 41 9.13 -10.01 0.53
N LEU A 42 9.08 -11.28 0.14
CA LEU A 42 8.06 -11.81 -0.77
C LEU A 42 6.65 -11.71 -0.15
N ALA A 43 6.49 -12.17 1.09
CA ALA A 43 5.22 -12.08 1.81
C ALA A 43 4.76 -10.62 2.01
N MET A 44 5.72 -9.72 2.30
CA MET A 44 5.45 -8.30 2.49
C MET A 44 4.98 -7.62 1.19
N ILE A 45 5.63 -7.89 0.08
CA ILE A 45 5.27 -7.34 -1.24
C ILE A 45 3.88 -7.82 -1.64
N ASP A 46 3.60 -9.11 -1.50
CA ASP A 46 2.31 -9.66 -1.86
C ASP A 46 1.19 -9.12 -0.98
N LEU A 47 1.42 -8.98 0.32
CA LEU A 47 0.42 -8.40 1.20
C LEU A 47 0.14 -6.93 0.85
N LEU A 48 1.15 -6.14 0.51
CA LEU A 48 0.97 -4.76 0.03
C LEU A 48 0.22 -4.72 -1.31
N ALA A 49 0.55 -5.61 -2.23
CA ALA A 49 -0.02 -5.63 -3.58
C ALA A 49 -1.49 -6.09 -3.58
N SER A 50 -1.80 -7.17 -2.85
CA SER A 50 -3.15 -7.75 -2.85
C SER A 50 -4.14 -6.99 -1.96
N SER A 51 -3.68 -6.41 -0.85
CA SER A 51 -4.55 -5.74 0.12
C SER A 51 -4.65 -4.24 -0.07
N GLY A 52 -3.62 -3.62 -0.63
CA GLY A 52 -3.51 -2.17 -0.74
C GLY A 52 -3.49 -1.44 0.60
N MET A 53 -3.15 -2.12 1.70
CA MET A 53 -3.06 -1.49 3.03
C MET A 53 -1.99 -0.40 3.07
N ARG A 54 -2.07 0.47 4.06
CA ARG A 54 -1.03 1.49 4.30
C ARG A 54 0.17 0.86 4.98
N VAL A 55 1.36 1.40 4.72
CA VAL A 55 2.58 0.92 5.39
C VAL A 55 2.52 1.00 6.91
N GLY A 56 1.86 2.02 7.46
CA GLY A 56 1.62 2.13 8.89
C GLY A 56 0.74 1.00 9.44
N GLU A 57 -0.28 0.60 8.70
CA GLU A 57 -1.13 -0.54 9.04
C GLU A 57 -0.34 -1.86 8.96
N LEU A 58 0.49 -2.03 7.93
CA LEU A 58 1.33 -3.22 7.75
C LEU A 58 2.26 -3.47 8.94
N VAL A 59 2.95 -2.43 9.40
CA VAL A 59 3.97 -2.57 10.47
C VAL A 59 3.37 -2.76 11.86
N THR A 60 2.09 -2.43 12.04
CA THR A 60 1.40 -2.65 13.32
C THR A 60 0.82 -4.05 13.45
N LEU A 61 0.66 -4.80 12.35
CA LEU A 61 0.10 -6.16 12.37
C LEU A 61 0.93 -7.11 13.24
N ASN A 62 0.21 -7.97 13.96
CA ASN A 62 0.74 -9.13 14.67
C ASN A 62 0.44 -10.41 13.89
N ARG A 63 1.08 -11.52 14.27
CA ARG A 63 0.81 -12.84 13.67
C ARG A 63 -0.65 -13.26 13.86
N GLU A 64 -1.22 -12.96 15.03
CA GLU A 64 -2.59 -13.32 15.42
C GLU A 64 -3.67 -12.51 14.67
N ASP A 65 -3.32 -11.35 14.09
CA ASP A 65 -4.27 -10.53 13.34
C ASP A 65 -4.63 -11.13 11.97
N ILE A 66 -3.92 -12.19 11.54
CA ILE A 66 -4.11 -12.82 10.24
C ILE A 66 -5.06 -14.01 10.31
N ASN A 67 -6.23 -13.86 9.72
CA ASN A 67 -7.15 -14.97 9.51
C ASN A 67 -6.85 -15.66 8.16
N PHE A 68 -6.09 -16.74 8.20
CA PHE A 68 -5.71 -17.49 6.99
C PHE A 68 -6.89 -18.22 6.33
N ASN A 69 -7.94 -18.58 7.07
CA ASN A 69 -9.09 -19.28 6.51
C ASN A 69 -9.87 -18.36 5.60
N GLU A 70 -10.22 -17.17 6.09
CA GLU A 70 -10.98 -16.17 5.37
C GLU A 70 -10.08 -15.26 4.49
N ARG A 71 -8.77 -15.37 4.62
CA ARG A 71 -7.77 -14.52 3.93
C ARG A 71 -7.99 -13.03 4.18
N GLU A 72 -8.12 -12.69 5.44
CA GLU A 72 -8.36 -11.33 5.88
C GLU A 72 -7.54 -10.97 7.12
N CYS A 73 -7.42 -9.71 7.40
CA CYS A 73 -6.89 -9.18 8.66
C CYS A 73 -7.60 -7.88 9.04
N VAL A 74 -7.63 -7.60 10.34
CA VAL A 74 -8.12 -6.33 10.86
C VAL A 74 -6.95 -5.35 10.95
N VAL A 75 -7.11 -4.19 10.35
CA VAL A 75 -6.14 -3.09 10.45
C VAL A 75 -6.75 -1.88 11.13
N VAL A 76 -5.95 -1.18 11.92
CA VAL A 76 -6.36 0.04 12.62
C VAL A 76 -5.87 1.26 11.83
N GLY A 77 -6.81 2.03 11.33
CA GLY A 77 -6.55 3.24 10.56
C GLY A 77 -6.52 4.51 11.42
N LYS A 78 -6.46 5.66 10.75
CA LYS A 78 -6.48 6.98 11.38
C LYS A 78 -7.76 7.16 12.23
N GLY A 79 -7.59 7.62 13.46
CA GLY A 79 -8.70 7.82 14.41
C GLY A 79 -9.17 6.51 15.06
N ASN A 80 -8.28 5.52 15.18
CA ASN A 80 -8.55 4.22 15.80
C ASN A 80 -9.74 3.47 15.19
N LYS A 81 -9.99 3.66 13.89
CA LYS A 81 -11.04 2.97 13.16
C LYS A 81 -10.50 1.67 12.58
N GLU A 82 -11.12 0.57 12.97
CA GLU A 82 -10.82 -0.74 12.44
C GLU A 82 -11.51 -0.95 11.09
N ARG A 83 -10.85 -1.70 10.21
CA ARG A 83 -11.44 -2.21 8.98
C ARG A 83 -10.86 -3.56 8.62
N LEU A 84 -11.66 -4.39 7.98
CA LEU A 84 -11.19 -5.61 7.34
C LEU A 84 -10.42 -5.30 6.07
N VAL A 85 -9.37 -6.04 5.87
CA VAL A 85 -8.52 -6.00 4.67
C VAL A 85 -8.34 -7.43 4.18
N TYR A 86 -8.55 -7.64 2.89
CA TYR A 86 -8.49 -8.96 2.26
C TYR A 86 -7.20 -9.12 1.47
N PHE A 87 -6.72 -10.37 1.38
CA PHE A 87 -5.57 -10.73 0.57
C PHE A 87 -5.83 -12.01 -0.23
N ASP A 88 -5.07 -12.20 -1.30
CA ASP A 88 -5.27 -13.32 -2.22
C ASP A 88 -4.64 -14.64 -1.73
N ALA A 89 -4.88 -15.71 -2.47
CA ALA A 89 -4.37 -17.06 -2.13
C ALA A 89 -2.83 -17.12 -2.20
N ARG A 90 -2.21 -16.39 -3.13
CA ARG A 90 -0.75 -16.29 -3.25
C ARG A 90 -0.15 -15.69 -1.99
N THR A 91 -0.69 -14.58 -1.53
CA THR A 91 -0.28 -13.91 -0.29
C THR A 91 -0.41 -14.83 0.92
N LYS A 92 -1.52 -15.60 1.01
CA LYS A 92 -1.69 -16.62 2.07
C LYS A 92 -0.52 -17.58 2.11
N ILE A 93 -0.18 -18.18 0.96
CA ILE A 93 0.92 -19.17 0.86
C ILE A 93 2.25 -18.54 1.28
N HIS A 94 2.56 -17.36 0.78
CA HIS A 94 3.83 -16.70 1.08
C HIS A 94 3.94 -16.24 2.55
N LEU A 95 2.83 -15.76 3.15
CA LEU A 95 2.77 -15.47 4.58
C LEU A 95 2.99 -16.73 5.43
N GLN A 96 2.33 -17.84 5.10
CA GLN A 96 2.49 -19.11 5.80
C GLN A 96 3.94 -19.60 5.70
N ASN A 97 4.55 -19.56 4.52
CA ASN A 97 5.95 -19.95 4.31
C ASN A 97 6.92 -19.05 5.12
N TYR A 98 6.67 -17.74 5.13
CA TYR A 98 7.47 -16.83 5.94
C TYR A 98 7.35 -17.13 7.43
N LEU A 99 6.14 -17.31 7.95
CA LEU A 99 5.91 -17.58 9.37
C LEU A 99 6.46 -18.95 9.80
N ALA A 100 6.36 -19.97 8.95
CA ALA A 100 6.93 -21.29 9.22
C ALA A 100 8.47 -21.27 9.34
N GLY A 101 9.12 -20.36 8.65
CA GLY A 101 10.58 -20.18 8.73
C GLY A 101 11.06 -19.31 9.90
N ARG A 102 10.13 -18.75 10.70
CA ARG A 102 10.51 -17.90 11.85
C ARG A 102 10.82 -18.72 13.09
N THR A 103 11.94 -18.40 13.73
CA THR A 103 12.40 -19.06 14.96
C THR A 103 12.32 -18.15 16.20
N ASP A 104 11.97 -16.87 16.01
CA ASP A 104 11.81 -15.88 17.07
C ASP A 104 10.42 -15.91 17.72
N THR A 105 10.28 -15.29 18.90
CA THR A 105 9.04 -15.18 19.67
C THR A 105 8.32 -13.84 19.51
N GLU A 106 8.82 -12.95 18.64
CA GLU A 106 8.23 -11.63 18.43
C GLU A 106 6.80 -11.76 17.84
N GLN A 107 5.85 -11.06 18.44
CA GLN A 107 4.44 -11.10 18.03
C GLN A 107 4.19 -10.41 16.68
N ALA A 108 5.03 -9.43 16.35
CA ALA A 108 4.90 -8.70 15.09
C ALA A 108 4.85 -9.63 13.89
N LEU A 109 3.97 -9.34 12.92
CA LEU A 109 3.88 -10.08 11.66
C LEU A 109 5.21 -10.00 10.91
N PHE A 110 5.76 -8.81 10.74
CA PHE A 110 7.03 -8.60 10.06
C PHE A 110 8.12 -8.10 11.02
N VAL A 111 9.28 -8.75 10.95
CA VAL A 111 10.43 -8.44 11.80
C VAL A 111 11.68 -8.16 10.98
N SER A 112 12.68 -7.55 11.63
CA SER A 112 14.03 -7.38 11.06
C SER A 112 14.68 -8.75 10.78
N LEU A 113 15.50 -8.83 9.73
CA LEU A 113 16.23 -10.07 9.38
C LEU A 113 17.40 -10.35 10.33
N LYS A 114 17.93 -9.31 10.98
CA LYS A 114 19.03 -9.42 11.94
C LYS A 114 18.50 -9.57 13.37
N ALA A 115 19.18 -10.37 14.15
CA ALA A 115 18.92 -10.46 15.58
C ALA A 115 19.28 -9.14 16.32
N PRO A 116 18.54 -8.78 17.39
CA PRO A 116 17.27 -9.37 17.79
C PRO A 116 16.17 -9.04 16.78
N HIS A 117 15.37 -10.04 16.43
CA HIS A 117 14.29 -9.88 15.44
C HIS A 117 13.17 -8.99 16.00
N LYS A 118 13.32 -7.68 15.84
CA LYS A 118 12.35 -6.68 16.29
C LYS A 118 11.34 -6.35 15.21
N ARG A 119 10.16 -5.90 15.62
CA ARG A 119 9.11 -5.38 14.72
C ARG A 119 9.70 -4.47 13.64
N LEU A 120 9.37 -4.76 12.38
CA LEU A 120 9.80 -3.96 11.25
C LEU A 120 9.09 -2.59 11.31
N GLN A 121 9.86 -1.51 11.15
CA GLN A 121 9.34 -0.15 11.16
C GLN A 121 9.08 0.35 9.74
N ILE A 122 8.29 1.44 9.60
CA ILE A 122 7.98 2.05 8.30
C ILE A 122 9.25 2.33 7.48
N GLY A 123 10.25 2.96 8.11
CA GLY A 123 11.52 3.26 7.43
C GLY A 123 12.26 2.01 6.94
N GLY A 124 12.13 0.89 7.67
CA GLY A 124 12.70 -0.40 7.24
C GLY A 124 12.01 -0.96 5.99
N VAL A 125 10.67 -0.90 5.94
CA VAL A 125 9.89 -1.29 4.76
C VAL A 125 10.26 -0.43 3.55
N GLU A 126 10.26 0.90 3.72
CA GLU A 126 10.56 1.84 2.65
C GLU A 126 11.99 1.70 2.12
N SER A 127 12.96 1.51 3.02
CA SER A 127 14.35 1.30 2.66
C SER A 127 14.52 0.02 1.84
N ARG A 128 13.89 -1.06 2.29
CA ARG A 128 13.95 -2.36 1.58
C ARG A 128 13.34 -2.29 0.18
N LEU A 129 12.19 -1.65 0.05
CA LEU A 129 11.54 -1.45 -1.25
C LEU A 129 12.39 -0.56 -2.17
N ARG A 130 13.01 0.49 -1.63
CA ARG A 130 13.91 1.37 -2.40
C ARG A 130 15.14 0.62 -2.90
N GLU A 131 15.76 -0.21 -2.07
CA GLU A 131 16.89 -1.07 -2.45
C GLU A 131 16.52 -2.03 -3.57
N MET A 132 15.35 -2.67 -3.45
CA MET A 132 14.83 -3.57 -4.48
C MET A 132 14.62 -2.82 -5.81
N GLY A 133 13.98 -1.65 -5.77
CA GLY A 133 13.77 -0.82 -6.95
C GLY A 133 15.09 -0.46 -7.65
N LYS A 134 16.12 -0.07 -6.88
CA LYS A 134 17.45 0.23 -7.42
C LYS A 134 18.09 -0.99 -8.09
N ARG A 135 18.00 -2.17 -7.45
CA ARG A 135 18.58 -3.39 -7.96
C ARG A 135 17.93 -3.88 -9.25
N LEU A 136 16.64 -3.65 -9.40
CA LEU A 136 15.81 -4.12 -10.53
C LEU A 136 15.56 -3.04 -11.59
N ASP A 137 16.15 -1.86 -11.43
CA ASP A 137 15.91 -0.69 -12.27
C ASP A 137 14.42 -0.32 -12.40
N ILE A 138 13.66 -0.54 -11.30
CA ILE A 138 12.26 -0.14 -11.21
C ILE A 138 12.18 1.23 -10.51
N PRO A 139 11.69 2.28 -11.18
CA PRO A 139 11.67 3.60 -10.58
C PRO A 139 10.65 3.72 -9.44
N LYS A 140 11.02 4.42 -8.39
CA LYS A 140 10.14 4.85 -7.29
C LYS A 140 9.34 3.70 -6.65
N VAL A 141 10.04 2.62 -6.24
CA VAL A 141 9.39 1.54 -5.48
C VAL A 141 9.14 2.00 -4.04
N HIS A 142 7.85 2.08 -3.67
CA HIS A 142 7.41 2.50 -2.33
C HIS A 142 5.99 1.99 -2.02
N PRO A 143 5.57 1.90 -0.73
CA PRO A 143 4.30 1.28 -0.34
C PRO A 143 3.05 1.89 -0.99
N HIS A 144 2.99 3.21 -1.10
CA HIS A 144 1.82 3.88 -1.69
C HIS A 144 1.60 3.56 -3.17
N LYS A 145 2.65 3.16 -3.89
CA LYS A 145 2.53 2.77 -5.30
C LYS A 145 1.79 1.44 -5.45
N PHE A 146 1.99 0.47 -4.55
CA PHE A 146 1.20 -0.79 -4.51
C PHE A 146 -0.28 -0.50 -4.33
N ARG A 147 -0.62 0.32 -3.34
CA ARG A 147 -2.02 0.70 -3.07
C ARG A 147 -2.67 1.42 -4.25
N ARG A 148 -1.93 2.27 -4.94
CA ARG A 148 -2.40 2.96 -6.13
C ARG A 148 -2.61 1.98 -7.29
N THR A 149 -1.69 1.06 -7.49
CA THR A 149 -1.80 0.01 -8.49
C THR A 149 -3.07 -0.82 -8.28
N LEU A 150 -3.29 -1.31 -7.05
CA LEU A 150 -4.51 -2.04 -6.71
C LEU A 150 -5.77 -1.21 -7.01
N ALA A 151 -5.80 0.06 -6.59
CA ALA A 151 -6.94 0.94 -6.81
C ALA A 151 -7.23 1.15 -8.29
N THR A 152 -6.22 1.37 -9.11
CA THR A 152 -6.36 1.57 -10.56
C THR A 152 -6.85 0.29 -11.24
N VAL A 153 -6.26 -0.87 -10.90
CA VAL A 153 -6.70 -2.17 -11.43
C VAL A 153 -8.14 -2.50 -11.04
N ALA A 154 -8.53 -2.19 -9.79
CA ALA A 154 -9.90 -2.41 -9.33
C ALA A 154 -10.92 -1.57 -10.12
N ILE A 155 -10.62 -0.30 -10.38
CA ILE A 155 -11.45 0.58 -11.22
C ILE A 155 -11.51 0.05 -12.66
N ASP A 156 -10.39 -0.38 -13.20
CA ASP A 156 -10.31 -0.91 -14.57
C ASP A 156 -11.13 -2.19 -14.75
N LYS A 157 -11.24 -2.98 -13.69
CA LYS A 157 -12.10 -4.17 -13.64
C LYS A 157 -13.57 -3.86 -13.32
N GLY A 158 -13.94 -2.59 -13.22
CA GLY A 158 -15.33 -2.15 -13.03
C GLY A 158 -15.79 -2.09 -11.58
N MET A 159 -14.88 -2.08 -10.61
CA MET A 159 -15.26 -1.91 -9.20
C MET A 159 -15.91 -0.53 -8.99
N PRO A 160 -17.12 -0.44 -8.41
CA PRO A 160 -17.74 0.83 -8.05
C PRO A 160 -16.84 1.64 -7.10
N ILE A 161 -16.82 2.96 -7.30
CA ILE A 161 -15.93 3.86 -6.54
C ILE A 161 -16.21 3.84 -5.04
N GLU A 162 -17.45 3.63 -4.64
CA GLU A 162 -17.88 3.53 -3.26
C GLU A 162 -17.33 2.25 -2.60
N GLN A 163 -17.33 1.13 -3.33
CA GLN A 163 -16.74 -0.12 -2.85
C GLN A 163 -15.22 0.02 -2.70
N LEU A 164 -14.56 0.65 -3.67
CA LEU A 164 -13.13 0.93 -3.59
C LEU A 164 -12.81 1.88 -2.43
N GLN A 165 -13.65 2.86 -2.16
CA GLN A 165 -13.50 3.75 -1.00
C GLN A 165 -13.53 2.97 0.31
N GLN A 166 -14.47 2.04 0.46
CA GLN A 166 -14.57 1.19 1.64
C GLN A 166 -13.37 0.25 1.77
N LEU A 167 -13.00 -0.44 0.68
CA LEU A 167 -11.85 -1.34 0.64
C LEU A 167 -10.57 -0.63 1.09
N LEU A 168 -10.34 0.57 0.60
CA LEU A 168 -9.16 1.36 0.94
C LEU A 168 -9.29 2.10 2.29
N GLY A 169 -10.48 2.19 2.89
CA GLY A 169 -10.71 2.94 4.11
C GLY A 169 -10.44 4.44 3.95
N HIS A 170 -10.91 5.03 2.86
CA HIS A 170 -10.86 6.47 2.65
C HIS A 170 -12.06 7.14 3.29
N GLN A 171 -11.82 8.12 4.16
CA GLN A 171 -12.90 8.88 4.80
C GLN A 171 -13.65 9.80 3.81
N ARG A 172 -12.99 10.24 2.74
CA ARG A 172 -13.55 11.11 1.71
C ARG A 172 -13.45 10.47 0.35
N ILE A 173 -14.56 10.50 -0.40
CA ILE A 173 -14.62 9.96 -1.75
C ILE A 173 -13.65 10.66 -2.71
N ASP A 174 -13.40 11.96 -2.52
CA ASP A 174 -12.43 12.73 -3.31
C ASP A 174 -11.03 12.09 -3.35
N THR A 175 -10.65 11.39 -2.27
CA THR A 175 -9.37 10.69 -2.18
C THR A 175 -9.36 9.48 -3.10
N THR A 176 -10.48 8.79 -3.25
CA THR A 176 -10.63 7.63 -4.13
C THR A 176 -10.78 8.07 -5.59
N LEU A 177 -11.53 9.13 -5.85
CA LEU A 177 -11.70 9.70 -7.20
C LEU A 177 -10.38 10.10 -7.87
N LYS A 178 -9.34 10.42 -7.11
CA LYS A 178 -8.00 10.70 -7.66
C LYS A 178 -7.42 9.52 -8.43
N TYR A 179 -7.83 8.29 -8.11
CA TYR A 179 -7.39 7.09 -8.85
C TYR A 179 -8.17 6.91 -10.16
N ALA A 180 -9.47 7.25 -10.17
CA ALA A 180 -10.28 7.20 -11.38
C ALA A 180 -9.85 8.22 -12.44
N MET A 181 -9.36 9.39 -12.01
CA MET A 181 -8.90 10.45 -12.91
C MET A 181 -7.60 10.12 -13.66
N VAL A 182 -6.86 9.11 -13.24
CA VAL A 182 -5.63 8.65 -13.91
C VAL A 182 -5.95 8.08 -15.30
N LYS A 183 -7.14 7.51 -15.47
CA LYS A 183 -7.56 6.84 -16.71
C LYS A 183 -8.04 7.80 -17.83
N GLN A 184 -8.49 9.01 -17.47
CA GLN A 184 -9.03 9.97 -18.47
C GLN A 184 -7.93 10.78 -19.18
N SER A 185 -6.67 10.55 -18.89
CA SER A 185 -5.53 11.30 -19.41
C SER A 185 -4.66 10.51 -20.39
N ASN A 186 -5.10 9.31 -20.80
CA ASN A 186 -4.44 8.48 -21.83
C ASN A 186 -5.28 8.44 -23.10
#